data_617fec52589eb7713321f4e1e5d9dbd7
#
_entry.id   617fec52589eb7713321f4e1e5d9dbd7
#
_cell.length_a   1.000
_cell.length_b   1.000
_cell.length_c   1.000
_cell.angle_alpha   90.00
_cell.angle_beta   90.00
_cell.angle_gamma   90.00
#
_symmetry.space_group_name_H-M   'P 1'
#
loop_
_entity.id
_entity.type
_entity.pdbx_description
1 polymer ?
#
loop_
_entity_poly.entity_id
_entity_poly.type
_entity_poly.pdbx_seq_one_letter_code
_entity_poly.pdbx_strand_id
1 'polypeptide(L)'
;MDTPDLTAAPDTPFPPDSPSPAVTAPLSAATTAPLNGTDVLAHLGDVVAQRRAEGDPDKSYVAKLFAKGLDQILKKVGEEATEVVLAAKDGVPDKLVYEVADLWFHSIVALAAFDLRPEQVLAELARREGLSGLEEFARRSPRPGDA
;
A
#
# COMPACT_ATOMS: atom_id res chain seq x y z
N MET A 1 12.98 24.22 34.08
CA MET A 1 12.95 22.80 33.63
C MET A 1 11.60 22.61 32.98
N ASP A 2 11.54 22.89 31.67
CA ASP A 2 10.31 22.75 30.88
C ASP A 2 10.19 21.32 30.40
N THR A 3 9.10 20.68 30.78
CA THR A 3 8.71 19.37 30.26
C THR A 3 8.11 19.56 28.87
N PRO A 4 8.55 18.82 27.82
CA PRO A 4 7.93 18.91 26.52
C PRO A 4 6.52 18.30 26.57
N ASP A 5 5.56 19.06 26.06
CA ASP A 5 4.18 18.67 25.82
C ASP A 5 4.13 17.56 24.75
N LEU A 6 3.75 16.34 25.15
CA LEU A 6 3.64 15.13 24.31
C LEU A 6 2.20 14.93 23.78
N THR A 7 1.42 15.99 23.62
CA THR A 7 0.06 15.92 23.04
C THR A 7 0.02 16.29 21.57
N ALA A 8 0.89 15.70 20.75
CA ALA A 8 0.69 15.67 19.30
C ALA A 8 -0.10 14.40 18.96
N ALA A 9 -1.36 14.55 18.57
CA ALA A 9 -2.16 13.47 18.03
C ALA A 9 -1.48 12.89 16.78
N PRO A 10 -1.52 11.56 16.55
CA PRO A 10 -0.95 10.98 15.35
C PRO A 10 -1.64 11.55 14.11
N ASP A 11 -0.81 11.99 13.17
CA ASP A 11 -1.22 12.43 11.83
C ASP A 11 -1.93 11.26 11.12
N THR A 12 -3.23 11.16 11.25
CA THR A 12 -4.01 10.20 10.48
C THR A 12 -3.99 10.66 9.02
N PRO A 13 -3.63 9.80 8.05
CA PRO A 13 -3.53 10.16 6.64
C PRO A 13 -4.87 10.54 6.01
N PHE A 14 -5.98 10.24 6.68
CA PHE A 14 -7.32 10.70 6.36
C PHE A 14 -7.93 11.39 7.58
N PRO A 15 -8.27 12.69 7.52
CA PRO A 15 -9.10 13.28 8.55
C PRO A 15 -10.45 12.54 8.58
N PRO A 16 -11.03 12.28 9.77
CA PRO A 16 -12.24 11.46 9.93
C PRO A 16 -13.49 12.01 9.21
N ASP A 17 -13.45 13.22 8.67
CA ASP A 17 -14.55 13.89 7.99
C ASP A 17 -14.27 14.27 6.52
N SER A 18 -13.19 13.80 5.93
CA SER A 18 -13.01 13.95 4.49
C SER A 18 -13.82 12.86 3.80
N PRO A 19 -14.84 13.21 2.99
CA PRO A 19 -15.43 12.22 2.10
C PRO A 19 -14.30 11.65 1.26
N SER A 20 -14.23 10.33 1.21
CA SER A 20 -13.38 9.58 0.27
C SER A 20 -13.36 10.36 -1.04
N PRO A 21 -12.20 10.68 -1.62
CA PRO A 21 -12.19 11.43 -2.86
C PRO A 21 -13.07 10.67 -3.85
N ALA A 22 -14.27 11.19 -4.06
CA ALA A 22 -15.13 10.70 -5.11
C ALA A 22 -14.28 10.73 -6.37
N VAL A 23 -14.05 9.56 -6.95
CA VAL A 23 -13.43 9.40 -8.26
C VAL A 23 -14.40 9.99 -9.26
N THR A 24 -14.42 11.31 -9.33
CA THR A 24 -15.20 12.10 -10.29
C THR A 24 -14.29 12.46 -11.45
N ALA A 25 -13.81 11.43 -12.13
CA ALA A 25 -13.43 11.55 -13.52
C ALA A 25 -14.44 10.73 -14.32
N PRO A 26 -14.97 11.20 -15.46
CA PRO A 26 -15.87 10.41 -16.26
C PRO A 26 -15.08 9.18 -16.76
N LEU A 27 -15.35 8.03 -16.14
CA LEU A 27 -14.99 6.74 -16.70
C LEU A 27 -15.72 6.64 -18.03
N SER A 28 -14.96 6.69 -19.11
CA SER A 28 -15.44 6.28 -20.43
C SER A 28 -16.19 4.97 -20.24
N ALA A 29 -17.43 4.93 -20.72
CA ALA A 29 -18.33 3.80 -20.61
C ALA A 29 -17.71 2.57 -21.30
N ALA A 30 -17.05 1.72 -20.51
CA ALA A 30 -16.59 0.41 -20.93
C ALA A 30 -16.77 -0.56 -19.76
N THR A 31 -17.73 -1.47 -19.93
CA THR A 31 -17.90 -2.74 -19.28
C THR A 31 -18.20 -2.73 -17.78
N THR A 32 -19.48 -2.84 -17.45
CA THR A 32 -20.06 -2.97 -16.08
C THR A 32 -19.93 -4.41 -15.51
N ALA A 33 -18.83 -5.11 -15.74
CA ALA A 33 -18.55 -6.35 -15.01
C ALA A 33 -17.81 -5.98 -13.72
N PRO A 34 -18.14 -6.58 -12.55
CA PRO A 34 -17.38 -6.37 -11.34
C PRO A 34 -15.92 -6.81 -11.59
N LEU A 35 -14.98 -5.92 -11.27
CA LEU A 35 -13.56 -6.24 -11.38
C LEU A 35 -13.27 -7.44 -10.47
N ASN A 36 -12.57 -8.46 -10.97
CA ASN A 36 -12.02 -9.49 -10.11
C ASN A 36 -10.85 -8.91 -9.29
N GLY A 37 -10.43 -9.60 -8.21
CA GLY A 37 -9.40 -9.07 -7.32
C GLY A 37 -8.07 -8.74 -8.03
N THR A 38 -7.72 -9.50 -9.07
CA THR A 38 -6.52 -9.27 -9.89
C THR A 38 -6.64 -7.98 -10.70
N ASP A 39 -7.82 -7.72 -11.28
CA ASP A 39 -8.08 -6.51 -12.05
C ASP A 39 -8.06 -5.26 -11.17
N VAL A 40 -8.52 -5.37 -9.91
CA VAL A 40 -8.45 -4.25 -8.95
C VAL A 40 -7.00 -3.87 -8.67
N LEU A 41 -6.11 -4.83 -8.41
CA LEU A 41 -4.71 -4.55 -8.13
C LEU A 41 -3.97 -3.99 -9.34
N ALA A 42 -4.23 -4.53 -10.53
CA ALA A 42 -3.68 -4.01 -11.78
C ALA A 42 -4.12 -2.57 -12.02
N HIS A 43 -5.42 -2.29 -11.86
CA HIS A 43 -5.97 -0.94 -11.99
C HIS A 43 -5.38 0.05 -10.98
N LEU A 44 -5.22 -0.36 -9.71
CA LEU A 44 -4.53 0.48 -8.71
C LEU A 44 -3.08 0.77 -9.13
N GLY A 45 -2.38 -0.22 -9.68
CA GLY A 45 -1.04 -0.03 -10.25
C GLY A 45 -1.02 1.03 -11.35
N ASP A 46 -2.01 1.02 -12.25
CA ASP A 46 -2.15 2.02 -13.32
C ASP A 46 -2.43 3.41 -12.76
N VAL A 47 -3.35 3.52 -11.80
CA VAL A 47 -3.67 4.79 -11.14
C VAL A 47 -2.43 5.37 -10.44
N VAL A 48 -1.68 4.56 -9.70
CA VAL A 48 -0.45 5.01 -9.01
C VAL A 48 0.58 5.48 -10.03
N ALA A 49 0.80 4.74 -11.12
CA ALA A 49 1.73 5.12 -12.18
C ALA A 49 1.31 6.44 -12.86
N GLN A 50 0.02 6.61 -13.16
CA GLN A 50 -0.53 7.83 -13.72
C GLN A 50 -0.31 9.02 -12.78
N ARG A 51 -0.66 8.90 -11.50
CA ARG A 51 -0.52 9.98 -10.52
C ARG A 51 0.95 10.37 -10.28
N ARG A 52 1.85 9.39 -10.30
CA ARG A 52 3.29 9.65 -10.27
C ARG A 52 3.74 10.46 -11.50
N ALA A 53 3.27 10.10 -12.70
CA ALA A 53 3.63 10.77 -13.94
C ALA A 53 3.04 12.20 -14.02
N GLU A 54 1.82 12.42 -13.55
CA GLU A 54 1.19 13.73 -13.46
C GLU A 54 1.96 14.68 -12.53
N GLY A 55 2.55 14.15 -11.45
CA GLY A 55 3.49 14.82 -10.57
C GLY A 55 2.95 16.02 -9.80
N ASP A 56 1.63 16.22 -9.72
CA ASP A 56 1.00 17.36 -9.05
C ASP A 56 0.65 17.02 -7.59
N PRO A 57 1.47 17.46 -6.59
CA PRO A 57 1.28 17.10 -5.20
C PRO A 57 0.08 17.80 -4.54
N ASP A 58 -0.47 18.84 -5.18
CA ASP A 58 -1.64 19.56 -4.66
C ASP A 58 -2.95 18.86 -5.06
N LYS A 59 -2.89 18.02 -6.10
CA LYS A 59 -4.06 17.29 -6.62
C LYS A 59 -4.04 15.79 -6.32
N SER A 60 -2.89 15.25 -5.91
CA SER A 60 -2.73 13.81 -5.72
C SER A 60 -1.88 13.47 -4.50
N TYR A 61 -2.47 12.67 -3.59
CA TYR A 61 -1.74 12.10 -2.46
C TYR A 61 -0.55 11.24 -2.90
N VAL A 62 -0.70 10.44 -3.97
CA VAL A 62 0.39 9.65 -4.54
C VAL A 62 1.51 10.55 -5.02
N ALA A 63 1.20 11.60 -5.80
CA ALA A 63 2.21 12.57 -6.25
C ALA A 63 2.90 13.25 -5.06
N LYS A 64 2.16 13.58 -3.99
CA LYS A 64 2.72 14.13 -2.75
C LYS A 64 3.69 13.17 -2.06
N LEU A 65 3.40 11.86 -2.04
CA LEU A 65 4.31 10.85 -1.49
C LEU A 65 5.60 10.78 -2.31
N PHE A 66 5.50 10.75 -3.65
CA PHE A 66 6.68 10.75 -4.52
C PHE A 66 7.50 12.04 -4.37
N ALA A 67 6.87 13.20 -4.25
CA ALA A 67 7.55 14.47 -4.01
C ALA A 67 8.31 14.50 -2.68
N LYS A 68 7.81 13.80 -1.64
CA LYS A 68 8.50 13.67 -0.34
C LYS A 68 9.63 12.63 -0.34
N GLY A 69 9.71 11.79 -1.37
CA GLY A 69 10.77 10.83 -1.55
C GLY A 69 10.52 9.44 -0.96
N LEU A 70 11.46 8.52 -1.23
CA LEU A 70 11.36 7.11 -0.91
C LEU A 70 11.18 6.85 0.59
N ASP A 71 11.90 7.56 1.46
CA ASP A 71 11.84 7.35 2.91
C ASP A 71 10.42 7.58 3.45
N GLN A 72 9.71 8.57 2.91
CA GLN A 72 8.31 8.82 3.30
C GLN A 72 7.38 7.71 2.82
N ILE A 73 7.60 7.16 1.63
CA ILE A 73 6.85 6.01 1.11
C ILE A 73 7.06 4.79 2.02
N LEU A 74 8.33 4.47 2.34
CA LEU A 74 8.68 3.33 3.19
C LEU A 74 8.18 3.50 4.63
N LYS A 75 8.23 4.73 5.16
CA LYS A 75 7.64 5.06 6.45
C LYS A 75 6.15 4.69 6.48
N LYS A 76 5.39 5.04 5.43
CA LYS A 76 3.96 4.70 5.36
C LYS A 76 3.73 3.19 5.35
N VAL A 77 4.50 2.43 4.58
CA VAL A 77 4.41 0.94 4.61
C VAL A 77 4.62 0.40 6.04
N GLY A 78 5.59 0.93 6.78
CA GLY A 78 5.85 0.51 8.17
C GLY A 78 4.72 0.90 9.14
N GLU A 79 4.15 2.08 8.97
CA GLU A 79 3.00 2.56 9.77
C GLU A 79 1.80 1.65 9.56
N GLU A 80 1.39 1.42 8.30
CA GLU A 80 0.22 0.59 7.97
C GLU A 80 0.41 -0.87 8.41
N ALA A 81 1.62 -1.43 8.28
CA ALA A 81 1.92 -2.75 8.81
C ALA A 81 1.72 -2.84 10.33
N THR A 82 2.08 -1.78 11.07
CA THR A 82 1.86 -1.70 12.52
C THR A 82 0.38 -1.59 12.84
N GLU A 83 -0.38 -0.79 12.08
CA GLU A 83 -1.83 -0.62 12.27
C GLU A 83 -2.60 -1.92 12.00
N VAL A 84 -2.19 -2.71 10.99
CA VAL A 84 -2.71 -4.08 10.78
C VAL A 84 -2.53 -4.95 12.04
N VAL A 85 -1.35 -4.92 12.67
CA VAL A 85 -1.10 -5.70 13.91
C VAL A 85 -2.00 -5.24 15.03
N LEU A 86 -2.16 -3.93 15.22
CA LEU A 86 -3.02 -3.36 16.27
C LEU A 86 -4.49 -3.71 16.02
N ALA A 87 -4.99 -3.52 14.80
CA ALA A 87 -6.36 -3.86 14.42
C ALA A 87 -6.67 -5.34 14.63
N ALA A 88 -5.72 -6.22 14.28
CA ALA A 88 -5.86 -7.66 14.51
C ALA A 88 -5.95 -7.99 16.01
N LYS A 89 -5.15 -7.32 16.85
CA LYS A 89 -5.19 -7.50 18.32
C LYS A 89 -6.48 -6.97 18.94
N ASP A 90 -7.03 -5.88 18.41
CA ASP A 90 -8.30 -5.32 18.85
C ASP A 90 -9.49 -6.25 18.51
N GLY A 91 -9.32 -7.17 17.57
CA GLY A 91 -10.34 -8.14 17.19
C GLY A 91 -11.54 -7.53 16.43
N VAL A 92 -11.34 -6.39 15.75
CA VAL A 92 -12.38 -5.70 14.98
C VAL A 92 -12.18 -6.00 13.48
N PRO A 93 -12.98 -6.92 12.87
CA PRO A 93 -12.74 -7.39 11.49
C PRO A 93 -12.75 -6.27 10.45
N ASP A 94 -13.69 -5.33 10.52
CA ASP A 94 -13.80 -4.24 9.54
C ASP A 94 -12.59 -3.32 9.59
N LYS A 95 -12.08 -3.02 10.80
CA LYS A 95 -10.86 -2.24 10.99
C LYS A 95 -9.66 -2.98 10.39
N LEU A 96 -9.55 -4.30 10.66
CA LEU A 96 -8.47 -5.09 10.09
C LEU A 96 -8.47 -5.08 8.56
N VAL A 97 -9.64 -5.20 7.92
CA VAL A 97 -9.76 -5.12 6.46
C VAL A 97 -9.33 -3.74 5.95
N TYR A 98 -9.69 -2.67 6.66
CA TYR A 98 -9.30 -1.30 6.33
C TYR A 98 -7.77 -1.14 6.34
N GLU A 99 -7.11 -1.52 7.44
CA GLU A 99 -5.65 -1.37 7.58
C GLU A 99 -4.87 -2.27 6.58
N VAL A 100 -5.38 -3.46 6.28
CA VAL A 100 -4.79 -4.32 5.24
C VAL A 100 -4.91 -3.68 3.86
N ALA A 101 -6.03 -3.02 3.56
CA ALA A 101 -6.18 -2.31 2.28
C ALA A 101 -5.21 -1.13 2.17
N ASP A 102 -4.97 -0.37 3.25
CA ASP A 102 -4.00 0.71 3.28
C ASP A 102 -2.57 0.19 3.13
N LEU A 103 -2.23 -0.91 3.80
CA LEU A 103 -0.93 -1.58 3.61
C LEU A 103 -0.72 -2.02 2.16
N TRP A 104 -1.73 -2.61 1.52
CA TRP A 104 -1.63 -3.00 0.11
C TRP A 104 -1.44 -1.79 -0.80
N PHE A 105 -2.20 -0.72 -0.57
CA PHE A 105 -2.08 0.52 -1.33
C PHE A 105 -0.67 1.11 -1.22
N HIS A 106 -0.13 1.29 -0.01
CA HIS A 106 1.20 1.84 0.19
C HIS A 106 2.31 0.90 -0.31
N SER A 107 2.07 -0.42 -0.30
CA SER A 107 2.98 -1.39 -0.93
C SER A 107 3.02 -1.21 -2.46
N ILE A 108 1.88 -0.94 -3.12
CA ILE A 108 1.84 -0.65 -4.56
C ILE A 108 2.58 0.66 -4.86
N VAL A 109 2.43 1.70 -4.04
CA VAL A 109 3.20 2.94 -4.19
C VAL A 109 4.71 2.70 -4.05
N ALA A 110 5.11 1.84 -3.09
CA ALA A 110 6.51 1.45 -2.92
C ALA A 110 7.04 0.67 -4.14
N LEU A 111 6.27 -0.27 -4.68
CA LEU A 111 6.63 -0.98 -5.93
C LEU A 111 6.84 0.00 -7.08
N ALA A 112 5.92 0.94 -7.26
CA ALA A 112 6.02 1.95 -8.31
C ALA A 112 7.26 2.85 -8.18
N ALA A 113 7.79 3.06 -6.97
CA ALA A 113 9.04 3.79 -6.79
C ALA A 113 10.26 3.08 -7.42
N PHE A 114 10.15 1.77 -7.65
CA PHE A 114 11.17 0.95 -8.32
C PHE A 114 10.73 0.50 -9.72
N ASP A 115 9.75 1.17 -10.31
CA ASP A 115 9.17 0.83 -11.62
C ASP A 115 8.63 -0.62 -11.69
N LEU A 116 8.22 -1.16 -10.54
CA LEU A 116 7.59 -2.49 -10.41
C LEU A 116 6.07 -2.38 -10.35
N ARG A 117 5.40 -3.50 -10.67
CA ARG A 117 3.95 -3.56 -10.74
C ARG A 117 3.37 -4.64 -9.83
N PRO A 118 2.10 -4.49 -9.37
CA PRO A 118 1.44 -5.49 -8.55
C PRO A 118 1.42 -6.89 -9.17
N GLU A 119 1.30 -6.99 -10.49
CA GLU A 119 1.25 -8.25 -11.22
C GLU A 119 2.52 -9.10 -11.03
N GLN A 120 3.67 -8.46 -10.80
CA GLN A 120 4.93 -9.16 -10.51
C GLN A 120 4.89 -9.84 -9.13
N VAL A 121 4.21 -9.20 -8.15
CA VAL A 121 3.99 -9.81 -6.83
C VAL A 121 3.02 -10.98 -6.94
N LEU A 122 1.93 -10.83 -7.71
CA LEU A 122 0.97 -11.91 -7.95
C LEU A 122 1.64 -13.11 -8.65
N ALA A 123 2.50 -12.87 -9.64
CA ALA A 123 3.26 -13.91 -10.31
C ALA A 123 4.19 -14.66 -9.32
N GLU A 124 4.85 -13.95 -8.41
CA GLU A 124 5.70 -14.56 -7.38
C GLU A 124 4.87 -15.36 -6.36
N LEU A 125 3.69 -14.87 -5.97
CA LEU A 125 2.77 -15.63 -5.11
C LEU A 125 2.28 -16.90 -5.81
N ALA A 126 1.89 -16.81 -7.08
CA ALA A 126 1.48 -17.98 -7.88
C ALA A 126 2.63 -19.00 -8.02
N ARG A 127 3.86 -18.54 -8.20
CA ARG A 127 5.05 -19.41 -8.22
C ARG A 127 5.22 -20.21 -6.92
N ARG A 128 4.84 -19.59 -5.79
CA ARG A 128 4.94 -20.23 -4.45
C ARG A 128 3.77 -21.13 -4.13
N GLU A 129 2.62 -20.97 -4.75
CA GLU A 129 1.39 -21.68 -4.43
C GLU A 129 1.54 -23.22 -4.48
N GLY A 130 2.38 -23.75 -5.38
CA GLY A 130 2.67 -25.18 -5.50
C GLY A 130 3.78 -25.69 -4.59
N LEU A 131 4.41 -24.84 -3.74
CA LEU A 131 5.55 -25.20 -2.91
C LEU A 131 5.13 -25.34 -1.44
N SER A 132 5.59 -26.39 -0.76
CA SER A 132 5.45 -26.42 0.69
C SER A 132 6.30 -25.31 1.33
N GLY A 133 5.87 -24.76 2.47
CA GLY A 133 6.62 -23.73 3.18
C GLY A 133 8.05 -24.16 3.53
N LEU A 134 8.29 -25.46 3.72
CA LEU A 134 9.61 -26.04 3.95
C LEU A 134 10.48 -26.03 2.69
N GLU A 135 9.91 -26.34 1.52
CA GLU A 135 10.62 -26.30 0.24
C GLU A 135 11.00 -24.86 -0.14
N GLU A 136 10.10 -23.91 0.08
CA GLU A 136 10.39 -22.49 -0.15
C GLU A 136 11.48 -21.99 0.79
N PHE A 137 11.44 -22.37 2.07
CA PHE A 137 12.50 -22.03 3.04
C PHE A 137 13.85 -22.62 2.63
N ALA A 138 13.89 -23.87 2.17
CA ALA A 138 15.12 -24.52 1.70
C ALA A 138 15.72 -23.88 0.44
N ARG A 139 14.89 -23.24 -0.40
CA ARG A 139 15.34 -22.56 -1.63
C ARG A 139 15.82 -21.13 -1.41
N ARG A 140 15.52 -20.53 -0.26
CA ARG A 140 16.04 -19.20 0.09
C ARG A 140 17.54 -19.30 0.28
N SER A 141 18.30 -18.63 -0.59
CA SER A 141 19.73 -18.47 -0.36
C SER A 141 19.98 -17.82 1.01
N PRO A 142 20.98 -18.28 1.79
CA PRO A 142 21.37 -17.59 3.01
C PRO A 142 21.62 -16.11 2.70
N ARG A 143 21.13 -15.21 3.54
CA ARG A 143 21.46 -13.80 3.40
C ARG A 143 22.96 -13.63 3.57
N PRO A 144 23.64 -12.77 2.78
CA PRO A 144 25.02 -12.42 3.06
C PRO A 144 25.08 -11.83 4.48
N GLY A 145 25.63 -12.58 5.44
CA GLY A 145 25.74 -12.16 6.84
C GLY A 145 25.16 -13.12 7.87
N ASP A 146 24.51 -14.22 7.47
CA ASP A 146 23.97 -15.25 8.38
C ASP A 146 25.00 -16.39 8.64
N ALA A 147 26.29 -16.16 8.37
CA ALA A 147 27.39 -17.08 8.66
C ALA A 147 28.28 -16.57 9.78
#